data_8b9d4a5c6e1139e62b35dea1209cf45a
#
_entry.id   8b9d4a5c6e1139e62b35dea1209cf45a
#
_cell.length_a   1.000
_cell.length_b   1.000
_cell.length_c   1.000
_cell.angle_alpha   90.00
_cell.angle_beta   90.00
_cell.angle_gamma   90.00
#
_symmetry.space_group_name_H-M   'P 1'
#
loop_
_entity.id
_entity.type
_entity.pdbx_description
1 polymer ?
#
loop_
_entity_poly.entity_id
_entity_poly.type
_entity_poly.pdbx_seq_one_letter_code
_entity_poly.pdbx_strand_id
1 'polypeptide(L)'
;MNGKMIVSMLGKITLLEALIMTPSLVCSMIYSEWKIAFSFATVMLLCLVVGFVLNLLGKTKDKTIFAKEGFVIVALAWIIMSGLGALPFVISGEIPSFVDAFFETASGFSTTGASILTNVEALSKGLLFWRSFTHWVGGVGVLVLVMAILTSDSGRTIHIMRAEMPGPSVGKLLPKVRSTAKILYLIYIFISLLQVIFLLAGGMNLFESLIHMFGTAGTGGFGVKADSIGGYSPYIQWVITIFMIIFGVNFNIYYFVLAKRFKAIFKSEELWVYLSIVVVSSGVIAVNIFNNIKAMSGVSDSIRHAAFQVASIISTTGYSTTDFNAWPTLSKTILLFLMFTGACAGSTAGGLKISRVIMLFKSIKANLKHTLHSRSVETVKFEGKPLDRESISSVNGYLCIYVFCMAVILLILSFDAFDFETNFSAMVACFNNVGPGFSVVGPTGSYAPYSDLSKVTLSIAMLLGRLEIYPMLLFFSPHIWAKKKVKL
;
A
#
# COMPACT_ATOMS: atom_id res chain seq x y z
N MET A 1 10.56 25.15 -12.43
CA MET A 1 9.54 24.52 -11.56
C MET A 1 8.52 25.57 -11.13
N ASN A 2 7.23 25.25 -11.26
CA ASN A 2 6.14 26.16 -10.92
C ASN A 2 5.75 25.99 -9.42
N GLY A 3 6.49 26.68 -8.52
CA GLY A 3 6.28 26.58 -7.08
C GLY A 3 4.86 26.99 -6.62
N LYS A 4 4.25 28.02 -7.27
CA LYS A 4 2.90 28.45 -6.95
C LYS A 4 1.87 27.36 -7.24
N MET A 5 2.05 26.60 -8.33
CA MET A 5 1.17 25.50 -8.68
C MET A 5 1.28 24.35 -7.67
N ILE A 6 2.51 24.04 -7.20
CA ILE A 6 2.74 23.03 -6.14
C ILE A 6 2.00 23.45 -4.88
N VAL A 7 2.18 24.68 -4.40
CA VAL A 7 1.53 25.21 -3.20
C VAL A 7 0.00 25.16 -3.31
N SER A 8 -0.57 25.54 -4.47
CA SER A 8 -2.02 25.45 -4.70
C SER A 8 -2.54 24.01 -4.66
N MET A 9 -1.79 23.05 -5.23
CA MET A 9 -2.19 21.64 -5.19
C MET A 9 -2.11 21.06 -3.78
N LEU A 10 -1.05 21.37 -3.03
CA LEU A 10 -0.94 20.98 -1.63
C LEU A 10 -2.07 21.56 -0.78
N GLY A 11 -2.43 22.84 -1.01
CA GLY A 11 -3.59 23.45 -0.34
C GLY A 11 -4.91 22.71 -0.61
N LYS A 12 -5.13 22.26 -1.84
CA LYS A 12 -6.32 21.46 -2.18
C LYS A 12 -6.32 20.08 -1.53
N ILE A 13 -5.15 19.44 -1.43
CA ILE A 13 -4.98 18.15 -0.77
C ILE A 13 -5.25 18.28 0.71
N THR A 14 -4.74 19.34 1.37
CA THR A 14 -5.02 19.63 2.78
C THR A 14 -6.50 19.89 3.04
N LEU A 15 -7.19 20.62 2.15
CA LEU A 15 -8.65 20.80 2.25
C LEU A 15 -9.42 19.46 2.09
N LEU A 16 -8.97 18.60 1.19
CA LEU A 16 -9.55 17.28 1.02
C LEU A 16 -9.35 16.40 2.27
N GLU A 17 -8.19 16.50 2.95
CA GLU A 17 -7.92 15.77 4.17
C GLU A 17 -8.89 16.13 5.30
N ALA A 18 -9.26 17.42 5.45
CA ALA A 18 -10.32 17.83 6.35
C ALA A 18 -11.64 17.10 6.05
N LEU A 19 -12.00 16.97 4.76
CA LEU A 19 -13.20 16.25 4.36
C LEU A 19 -13.08 14.73 4.66
N ILE A 20 -11.92 14.13 4.43
CA ILE A 20 -11.67 12.72 4.69
C ILE A 20 -11.75 12.39 6.19
N MET A 21 -11.42 13.30 7.10
CA MET A 21 -11.56 13.13 8.55
C MET A 21 -13.01 13.14 9.04
N THR A 22 -13.96 13.65 8.25
CA THR A 22 -15.39 13.77 8.65
C THR A 22 -16.03 12.46 9.12
N PRO A 23 -15.84 11.29 8.45
CA PRO A 23 -16.42 10.04 8.93
C PRO A 23 -15.92 9.62 10.31
N SER A 24 -14.65 9.89 10.64
CA SER A 24 -14.07 9.58 11.95
C SER A 24 -14.60 10.50 13.04
N LEU A 25 -14.81 11.78 12.74
CA LEU A 25 -15.50 12.72 13.61
C LEU A 25 -16.93 12.24 13.92
N VAL A 26 -17.69 11.85 12.89
CA VAL A 26 -19.06 11.33 13.05
C VAL A 26 -19.06 10.04 13.86
N CYS A 27 -18.11 9.13 13.62
CA CYS A 27 -17.92 7.92 14.41
C CYS A 27 -17.69 8.24 15.89
N SER A 28 -16.79 9.17 16.21
CA SER A 28 -16.54 9.62 17.58
C SER A 28 -17.79 10.19 18.28
N MET A 29 -18.62 10.94 17.53
CA MET A 29 -19.90 11.46 18.06
C MET A 29 -20.90 10.34 18.33
N ILE A 30 -21.03 9.35 17.45
CA ILE A 30 -21.95 8.20 17.62
C ILE A 30 -21.59 7.40 18.89
N TYR A 31 -20.29 7.24 19.17
CA TYR A 31 -19.84 6.52 20.37
C TYR A 31 -19.67 7.42 21.60
N SER A 32 -20.11 8.71 21.54
CA SER A 32 -20.04 9.69 22.63
C SER A 32 -18.61 9.97 23.12
N GLU A 33 -17.61 9.82 22.26
CA GLU A 33 -16.19 10.08 22.52
C GLU A 33 -15.86 11.56 22.28
N TRP A 34 -16.41 12.47 23.10
CA TRP A 34 -16.33 13.92 22.88
C TRP A 34 -14.91 14.48 22.82
N LYS A 35 -13.98 13.94 23.61
CA LYS A 35 -12.57 14.34 23.59
C LYS A 35 -11.94 14.06 22.22
N ILE A 36 -12.24 12.91 21.64
CA ILE A 36 -11.77 12.50 20.32
C ILE A 36 -12.45 13.32 19.22
N ALA A 37 -13.76 13.52 19.32
CA ALA A 37 -14.48 14.39 18.40
C ALA A 37 -13.90 15.81 18.38
N PHE A 38 -13.53 16.37 19.55
CA PHE A 38 -12.88 17.66 19.66
C PHE A 38 -11.49 17.67 18.99
N SER A 39 -10.69 16.60 19.15
CA SER A 39 -9.38 16.50 18.51
C SER A 39 -9.51 16.48 16.98
N PHE A 40 -10.46 15.72 16.42
CA PHE A 40 -10.75 15.75 14.98
C PHE A 40 -11.21 17.12 14.50
N ALA A 41 -12.17 17.74 15.21
CA ALA A 41 -12.68 19.06 14.85
C ALA A 41 -11.56 20.12 14.81
N THR A 42 -10.65 20.09 15.78
CA THR A 42 -9.50 21.00 15.85
C THR A 42 -8.56 20.80 14.67
N VAL A 43 -8.21 19.56 14.33
CA VAL A 43 -7.34 19.28 13.18
C VAL A 43 -8.02 19.59 11.86
N MET A 44 -9.32 19.31 11.72
CA MET A 44 -10.08 19.69 10.54
C MET A 44 -10.09 21.21 10.32
N LEU A 45 -10.28 22.00 11.39
CA LEU A 45 -10.19 23.44 11.33
C LEU A 45 -8.79 23.90 10.91
N LEU A 46 -7.74 23.31 11.47
CA LEU A 46 -6.36 23.56 11.06
C LEU A 46 -6.15 23.28 9.57
N CYS A 47 -6.60 22.13 9.10
CA CYS A 47 -6.53 21.74 7.68
C CYS A 47 -7.30 22.71 6.77
N LEU A 48 -8.46 23.18 7.19
CA LEU A 48 -9.25 24.19 6.44
C LEU A 48 -8.50 25.52 6.36
N VAL A 49 -7.97 26.02 7.46
CA VAL A 49 -7.22 27.28 7.50
C VAL A 49 -5.93 27.18 6.68
N VAL A 50 -5.11 26.18 6.94
CA VAL A 50 -3.84 25.96 6.22
C VAL A 50 -4.10 25.72 4.73
N GLY A 51 -5.05 24.88 4.39
CA GLY A 51 -5.40 24.55 3.01
C GLY A 51 -5.93 25.77 2.24
N PHE A 52 -6.73 26.62 2.90
CA PHE A 52 -7.22 27.86 2.30
C PHE A 52 -6.08 28.86 2.06
N VAL A 53 -5.21 29.07 3.05
CA VAL A 53 -4.05 29.96 2.94
C VAL A 53 -3.12 29.49 1.81
N LEU A 54 -2.77 28.20 1.78
CA LEU A 54 -1.92 27.63 0.72
C LEU A 54 -2.57 27.80 -0.67
N ASN A 55 -3.88 27.61 -0.78
CA ASN A 55 -4.59 27.79 -2.04
C ASN A 55 -4.60 29.26 -2.50
N LEU A 56 -4.70 30.21 -1.57
CA LEU A 56 -4.59 31.66 -1.87
C LEU A 56 -3.18 32.03 -2.32
N LEU A 57 -2.13 31.61 -1.59
CA LEU A 57 -0.73 31.88 -1.91
C LEU A 57 -0.30 31.22 -3.23
N GLY A 58 -0.90 30.07 -3.54
CA GLY A 58 -0.62 29.30 -4.76
C GLY A 58 -1.40 29.75 -5.99
N LYS A 59 -2.22 30.82 -5.95
CA LYS A 59 -2.96 31.31 -7.12
C LYS A 59 -2.00 31.61 -8.27
N THR A 60 -2.21 30.95 -9.43
CA THR A 60 -1.42 31.14 -10.64
C THR A 60 -2.30 30.99 -11.89
N LYS A 61 -1.99 31.78 -12.94
CA LYS A 61 -2.62 31.65 -14.26
C LYS A 61 -2.10 30.41 -15.01
N ASP A 62 -0.81 30.07 -14.79
CA ASP A 62 -0.20 28.90 -15.40
C ASP A 62 -0.48 27.64 -14.55
N LYS A 63 -1.37 26.79 -15.07
CA LYS A 63 -1.77 25.51 -14.48
C LYS A 63 -1.04 24.33 -15.07
N THR A 64 0.10 24.53 -15.74
CA THR A 64 0.87 23.43 -16.33
C THR A 64 1.61 22.64 -15.26
N ILE A 65 1.47 21.31 -15.30
CA ILE A 65 2.17 20.36 -14.43
C ILE A 65 3.03 19.49 -15.33
N PHE A 66 4.35 19.54 -15.15
CA PHE A 66 5.28 18.62 -15.78
C PHE A 66 5.61 17.48 -14.82
N ALA A 67 6.35 16.47 -15.28
CA ALA A 67 6.71 15.31 -14.47
C ALA A 67 7.45 15.68 -13.17
N LYS A 68 8.31 16.71 -13.21
CA LYS A 68 9.04 17.18 -12.01
C LYS A 68 8.11 17.72 -10.92
N GLU A 69 7.16 18.58 -11.29
CA GLU A 69 6.17 19.11 -10.36
C GLU A 69 5.27 17.98 -9.83
N GLY A 70 4.92 17.02 -10.69
CA GLY A 70 4.14 15.84 -10.31
C GLY A 70 4.81 15.05 -9.20
N PHE A 71 6.08 14.71 -9.34
CA PHE A 71 6.83 13.96 -8.31
C PHE A 71 6.94 14.71 -6.99
N VAL A 72 7.20 16.02 -7.02
CA VAL A 72 7.27 16.85 -5.81
C VAL A 72 5.92 16.95 -5.11
N ILE A 73 4.84 17.15 -5.87
CA ILE A 73 3.47 17.20 -5.31
C ILE A 73 3.14 15.87 -4.64
N VAL A 74 3.43 14.74 -5.29
CA VAL A 74 3.16 13.40 -4.74
C VAL A 74 3.92 13.20 -3.43
N ALA A 75 5.23 13.40 -3.41
CA ALA A 75 6.06 13.19 -2.23
C ALA A 75 5.61 14.07 -1.04
N LEU A 76 5.43 15.39 -1.29
CA LEU A 76 4.98 16.31 -0.24
C LEU A 76 3.56 16.02 0.25
N ALA A 77 2.65 15.64 -0.65
CA ALA A 77 1.28 15.29 -0.29
C ALA A 77 1.24 14.16 0.74
N TRP A 78 1.98 13.08 0.50
CA TRP A 78 2.02 11.93 1.40
C TRP A 78 2.64 12.27 2.74
N ILE A 79 3.72 13.08 2.78
CA ILE A 79 4.35 13.55 4.02
C ILE A 79 3.37 14.44 4.81
N ILE A 80 2.73 15.41 4.14
CA ILE A 80 1.80 16.35 4.78
C ILE A 80 0.57 15.62 5.33
N MET A 81 -0.04 14.74 4.54
CA MET A 81 -1.19 13.96 4.97
C MET A 81 -0.85 13.03 6.15
N SER A 82 0.31 12.36 6.12
CA SER A 82 0.74 11.56 7.27
C SER A 82 0.96 12.41 8.52
N GLY A 83 1.52 13.63 8.37
CA GLY A 83 1.76 14.55 9.47
C GLY A 83 0.48 15.15 10.06
N LEU A 84 -0.44 15.62 9.22
CA LEU A 84 -1.73 16.18 9.66
C LEU A 84 -2.64 15.09 10.22
N GLY A 85 -2.67 13.92 9.57
CA GLY A 85 -3.43 12.76 10.01
C GLY A 85 -2.94 12.16 11.34
N ALA A 86 -1.71 12.44 11.76
CA ALA A 86 -1.17 12.07 13.06
C ALA A 86 -1.70 12.95 14.20
N LEU A 87 -2.07 14.21 13.92
CA LEU A 87 -2.45 15.17 14.95
C LEU A 87 -3.65 14.76 15.81
N PRO A 88 -4.72 14.10 15.30
CA PRO A 88 -5.81 13.63 16.16
C PRO A 88 -5.33 12.66 17.26
N PHE A 89 -4.35 11.79 16.98
CA PHE A 89 -3.76 10.88 17.98
C PHE A 89 -2.98 11.63 19.05
N VAL A 90 -2.21 12.65 18.65
CA VAL A 90 -1.41 13.47 19.60
C VAL A 90 -2.30 14.35 20.46
N ILE A 91 -3.27 15.06 19.85
CA ILE A 91 -4.15 16.00 20.57
C ILE A 91 -5.09 15.24 21.53
N SER A 92 -5.55 14.05 21.15
CA SER A 92 -6.35 13.22 22.06
C SER A 92 -5.53 12.66 23.22
N GLY A 93 -4.20 12.57 23.09
CA GLY A 93 -3.29 12.01 24.06
C GLY A 93 -3.25 10.48 24.06
N GLU A 94 -3.90 9.80 23.11
CA GLU A 94 -3.85 8.33 23.02
C GLU A 94 -2.52 7.83 22.42
N ILE A 95 -1.89 8.61 21.54
CA ILE A 95 -0.50 8.44 21.10
C ILE A 95 0.20 9.79 21.29
N PRO A 96 0.81 10.07 22.48
CA PRO A 96 1.35 11.39 22.80
C PRO A 96 2.58 11.77 21.96
N SER A 97 3.40 10.78 21.58
CA SER A 97 4.59 11.01 20.75
C SER A 97 4.18 11.31 19.31
N PHE A 98 4.64 12.45 18.77
CA PHE A 98 4.40 12.79 17.36
C PHE A 98 5.10 11.80 16.41
N VAL A 99 6.28 11.28 16.76
CA VAL A 99 7.00 10.29 15.96
C VAL A 99 6.20 9.01 15.85
N ASP A 100 5.63 8.53 16.95
CA ASP A 100 4.79 7.33 17.00
C ASP A 100 3.48 7.53 16.23
N ALA A 101 2.82 8.68 16.42
CA ALA A 101 1.60 9.02 15.71
C ALA A 101 1.84 9.18 14.20
N PHE A 102 2.98 9.76 13.79
CA PHE A 102 3.39 9.86 12.40
C PHE A 102 3.67 8.50 11.78
N PHE A 103 4.36 7.60 12.52
CA PHE A 103 4.61 6.23 12.09
C PHE A 103 3.28 5.50 11.82
N GLU A 104 2.34 5.56 12.78
CA GLU A 104 1.03 4.92 12.68
C GLU A 104 0.23 5.45 11.48
N THR A 105 0.26 6.77 11.26
CA THR A 105 -0.48 7.41 10.16
C THR A 105 0.21 7.21 8.81
N ALA A 106 1.54 7.25 8.76
CA ALA A 106 2.31 6.91 7.56
C ALA A 106 2.06 5.45 7.16
N SER A 107 2.03 4.53 8.13
CA SER A 107 1.63 3.14 7.95
C SER A 107 0.18 3.04 7.44
N GLY A 108 -0.72 3.86 7.99
CA GLY A 108 -2.12 3.94 7.57
C GLY A 108 -2.26 4.33 6.11
N PHE A 109 -1.79 5.50 5.71
CA PHE A 109 -1.92 6.00 4.34
C PHE A 109 -1.12 5.18 3.33
N SER A 110 0.11 4.74 3.67
CA SER A 110 0.90 3.87 2.79
C SER A 110 0.36 2.44 2.70
N THR A 111 -0.71 2.14 3.44
CA THR A 111 -1.33 0.81 3.49
C THR A 111 -0.36 -0.30 3.92
N THR A 112 0.55 0.01 4.84
CA THR A 112 1.55 -0.92 5.32
C THR A 112 1.01 -1.83 6.42
N GLY A 113 0.31 -1.26 7.42
CA GLY A 113 -0.21 -2.02 8.55
C GLY A 113 0.78 -2.31 9.68
N ALA A 114 2.01 -1.77 9.61
CA ALA A 114 2.94 -1.78 10.73
C ALA A 114 2.43 -0.85 11.84
N SER A 115 2.47 -1.28 13.10
CA SER A 115 1.89 -0.53 14.22
C SER A 115 2.86 -0.39 15.39
N ILE A 116 2.82 0.79 16.01
CA ILE A 116 3.51 1.03 17.30
C ILE A 116 2.61 0.64 18.49
N LEU A 117 1.37 0.31 18.26
CA LEU A 117 0.44 -0.01 19.33
C LEU A 117 0.74 -1.40 19.89
N THR A 118 0.86 -1.49 21.21
CA THR A 118 0.97 -2.74 21.94
C THR A 118 -0.40 -3.30 22.35
N ASN A 119 -1.39 -2.40 22.52
CA ASN A 119 -2.77 -2.76 22.80
C ASN A 119 -3.71 -1.93 21.90
N VAL A 120 -4.14 -2.55 20.80
CA VAL A 120 -5.04 -1.92 19.83
C VAL A 120 -6.44 -1.70 20.40
N GLU A 121 -6.90 -2.59 21.29
CA GLU A 121 -8.25 -2.59 21.86
C GLU A 121 -8.47 -1.42 22.85
N ALA A 122 -7.38 -0.83 23.36
CA ALA A 122 -7.45 0.32 24.24
C ALA A 122 -7.75 1.64 23.51
N LEU A 123 -7.58 1.68 22.18
CA LEU A 123 -7.87 2.88 21.39
C LEU A 123 -9.38 3.14 21.32
N SER A 124 -9.74 4.44 21.33
CA SER A 124 -11.12 4.87 21.07
C SER A 124 -11.62 4.46 19.68
N LYS A 125 -12.93 4.29 19.57
CA LYS A 125 -13.62 3.87 18.32
C LYS A 125 -13.36 4.86 17.17
N GLY A 126 -13.37 6.15 17.46
CA GLY A 126 -13.10 7.19 16.47
C GLY A 126 -11.70 7.13 15.89
N LEU A 127 -10.69 6.87 16.73
CA LEU A 127 -9.29 6.71 16.27
C LEU A 127 -9.05 5.36 15.61
N LEU A 128 -9.66 4.27 16.07
CA LEU A 128 -9.65 2.97 15.37
C LEU A 128 -10.24 3.08 13.96
N PHE A 129 -11.35 3.83 13.84
CA PHE A 129 -11.98 4.10 12.55
C PHE A 129 -11.03 4.89 11.63
N TRP A 130 -10.44 5.99 12.13
CA TRP A 130 -9.49 6.80 11.38
C TRP A 130 -8.31 5.99 10.90
N ARG A 131 -7.66 5.26 11.79
CA ARG A 131 -6.54 4.38 11.53
C ARG A 131 -6.81 3.43 10.36
N SER A 132 -7.93 2.74 10.36
CA SER A 132 -8.29 1.79 9.29
C SER A 132 -8.81 2.49 8.03
N PHE A 133 -9.51 3.63 8.19
CA PHE A 133 -10.01 4.41 7.06
C PHE A 133 -8.88 5.02 6.21
N THR A 134 -7.74 5.36 6.83
CA THR A 134 -6.54 5.79 6.08
C THR A 134 -6.06 4.72 5.10
N HIS A 135 -6.19 3.42 5.42
CA HIS A 135 -5.90 2.33 4.46
C HIS A 135 -6.82 2.38 3.25
N TRP A 136 -8.12 2.57 3.47
CA TRP A 136 -9.08 2.62 2.37
C TRP A 136 -8.82 3.81 1.45
N VAL A 137 -8.49 4.97 2.01
CA VAL A 137 -8.12 6.18 1.26
C VAL A 137 -6.79 5.99 0.53
N GLY A 138 -5.78 5.41 1.21
CA GLY A 138 -4.46 5.16 0.66
C GLY A 138 -4.43 4.07 -0.42
N GLY A 139 -5.36 3.10 -0.37
CA GLY A 139 -5.36 1.92 -1.24
C GLY A 139 -5.42 2.22 -2.74
N VAL A 140 -6.36 3.06 -3.19
CA VAL A 140 -6.43 3.46 -4.62
C VAL A 140 -5.52 4.65 -4.93
N GLY A 141 -4.94 5.27 -3.90
CA GLY A 141 -4.10 6.45 -4.02
C GLY A 141 -4.88 7.76 -3.86
N VAL A 142 -4.38 8.59 -2.98
CA VAL A 142 -5.01 9.87 -2.61
C VAL A 142 -5.07 10.81 -3.79
N LEU A 143 -4.02 10.87 -4.61
CA LEU A 143 -3.96 11.79 -5.75
C LEU A 143 -4.82 11.33 -6.92
N VAL A 144 -5.06 10.02 -7.06
CA VAL A 144 -6.06 9.50 -8.01
C VAL A 144 -7.46 9.97 -7.59
N LEU A 145 -7.75 10.00 -6.28
CA LEU A 145 -8.98 10.57 -5.73
C LEU A 145 -9.08 12.08 -6.03
N VAL A 146 -8.02 12.84 -5.77
CA VAL A 146 -7.94 14.26 -6.10
C VAL A 146 -8.18 14.50 -7.58
N MET A 147 -7.60 13.70 -8.47
CA MET A 147 -7.80 13.81 -9.91
C MET A 147 -9.21 13.46 -10.33
N ALA A 148 -9.82 12.46 -9.73
CA ALA A 148 -11.21 12.09 -10.03
C ALA A 148 -12.20 13.21 -9.69
N ILE A 149 -11.92 13.97 -8.61
CA ILE A 149 -12.81 15.01 -8.07
C ILE A 149 -12.50 16.41 -8.64
N LEU A 150 -11.24 16.83 -8.63
CA LEU A 150 -10.86 18.25 -8.75
C LEU A 150 -10.30 18.68 -10.12
N THR A 151 -9.85 17.76 -10.98
CA THR A 151 -9.17 18.16 -12.22
C THR A 151 -10.13 18.28 -13.42
N SER A 152 -9.96 19.35 -14.21
CA SER A 152 -10.51 19.41 -15.56
C SER A 152 -9.67 18.56 -16.53
N ASP A 153 -10.30 18.14 -17.64
CA ASP A 153 -9.82 17.18 -18.67
C ASP A 153 -8.50 17.55 -19.41
N SER A 154 -7.53 18.17 -18.76
CA SER A 154 -6.23 18.43 -19.39
C SER A 154 -5.36 17.19 -19.36
N GLY A 155 -4.93 16.66 -20.51
CA GLY A 155 -4.09 15.47 -20.65
C GLY A 155 -2.71 15.54 -19.93
N ARG A 156 -2.40 16.66 -19.30
CA ARG A 156 -1.16 16.94 -18.55
C ARG A 156 -1.18 16.32 -17.14
N THR A 157 -2.34 15.99 -16.59
CA THR A 157 -2.51 15.36 -15.26
C THR A 157 -2.07 13.89 -15.24
N ILE A 158 -1.79 13.31 -16.41
CA ILE A 158 -1.32 11.92 -16.54
C ILE A 158 0.00 11.66 -15.79
N HIS A 159 0.84 12.69 -15.61
CA HIS A 159 2.12 12.55 -14.91
C HIS A 159 1.93 12.28 -13.41
N ILE A 160 0.91 12.87 -12.79
CA ILE A 160 0.56 12.62 -11.38
C ILE A 160 0.04 11.20 -11.23
N MET A 161 -0.89 10.79 -12.12
CA MET A 161 -1.45 9.43 -12.08
C MET A 161 -0.37 8.35 -12.27
N ARG A 162 0.59 8.59 -13.18
CA ARG A 162 1.71 7.66 -13.39
C ARG A 162 2.67 7.60 -12.21
N ALA A 163 2.79 8.69 -11.44
CA ALA A 163 3.65 8.74 -10.25
C ALA A 163 3.04 7.99 -9.05
N GLU A 164 1.73 7.75 -9.05
CA GLU A 164 1.01 7.12 -7.94
C GLU A 164 0.49 5.70 -8.27
N MET A 165 0.22 5.41 -9.55
CA MET A 165 -0.25 4.07 -9.95
C MET A 165 0.94 3.15 -10.22
N PRO A 166 1.11 2.09 -9.42
CA PRO A 166 2.23 1.19 -9.53
C PRO A 166 2.19 0.32 -10.79
N GLY A 167 3.32 0.23 -11.48
CA GLY A 167 3.54 -0.73 -12.55
C GLY A 167 4.12 -0.16 -13.85
N PRO A 168 4.78 -1.00 -14.66
CA PRO A 168 5.52 -0.58 -15.85
C PRO A 168 4.66 -0.14 -17.04
N SER A 169 3.34 -0.35 -17.01
CA SER A 169 2.44 0.10 -18.08
C SER A 169 1.05 0.42 -17.56
N VAL A 170 0.75 1.70 -17.45
CA VAL A 170 -0.65 2.15 -17.35
C VAL A 170 -1.27 2.01 -18.74
N GLY A 171 -1.93 0.89 -19.02
CA GLY A 171 -2.76 0.74 -20.22
C GLY A 171 -3.83 1.83 -20.21
N LYS A 172 -3.89 2.67 -21.25
CA LYS A 172 -4.97 3.65 -21.39
C LYS A 172 -6.29 2.92 -21.57
N LEU A 173 -7.09 2.81 -20.50
CA LEU A 173 -8.44 2.25 -20.55
C LEU A 173 -9.38 3.13 -21.37
N LEU A 174 -9.25 4.44 -21.16
CA LEU A 174 -10.07 5.47 -21.82
C LEU A 174 -9.20 6.63 -22.30
N PRO A 175 -9.66 7.42 -23.29
CA PRO A 175 -8.96 8.60 -23.77
C PRO A 175 -8.73 9.67 -22.71
N LYS A 176 -9.61 9.72 -21.68
CA LYS A 176 -9.56 10.72 -20.60
C LYS A 176 -9.15 10.07 -19.27
N VAL A 177 -8.08 10.57 -18.67
CA VAL A 177 -7.53 10.13 -17.38
C VAL A 177 -8.57 10.16 -16.27
N ARG A 178 -9.37 11.23 -16.20
CA ARG A 178 -10.44 11.40 -15.20
C ARG A 178 -11.51 10.32 -15.29
N SER A 179 -11.90 9.92 -16.50
CA SER A 179 -12.89 8.86 -16.69
C SER A 179 -12.35 7.50 -16.27
N THR A 180 -11.08 7.22 -16.55
CA THR A 180 -10.41 6.01 -16.06
C THR A 180 -10.38 5.98 -14.53
N ALA A 181 -9.94 7.06 -13.88
CA ALA A 181 -9.90 7.16 -12.43
C ALA A 181 -11.28 6.93 -11.80
N LYS A 182 -12.34 7.59 -12.33
CA LYS A 182 -13.71 7.40 -11.82
C LYS A 182 -14.18 5.96 -11.89
N ILE A 183 -13.94 5.25 -13.01
CA ILE A 183 -14.35 3.85 -13.17
C ILE A 183 -13.61 2.96 -12.18
N LEU A 184 -12.29 3.13 -12.02
CA LEU A 184 -11.51 2.36 -11.06
C LEU A 184 -11.99 2.60 -9.62
N TYR A 185 -12.33 3.85 -9.26
CA TYR A 185 -12.95 4.15 -7.95
C TYR A 185 -14.30 3.50 -7.75
N LEU A 186 -15.16 3.53 -8.76
CA LEU A 186 -16.48 2.89 -8.66
C LEU A 186 -16.36 1.36 -8.47
N ILE A 187 -15.42 0.72 -9.17
CA ILE A 187 -15.12 -0.71 -9.01
C ILE A 187 -14.62 -0.97 -7.58
N TYR A 188 -13.69 -0.14 -7.08
CA TYR A 188 -13.17 -0.26 -5.73
C TYR A 188 -14.24 -0.15 -4.67
N ILE A 189 -15.10 0.88 -4.75
CA ILE A 189 -16.24 1.07 -3.84
C ILE A 189 -17.20 -0.11 -3.92
N PHE A 190 -17.53 -0.58 -5.12
CA PHE A 190 -18.46 -1.70 -5.30
C PHE A 190 -17.93 -2.98 -4.63
N ILE A 191 -16.67 -3.35 -4.86
CA ILE A 191 -16.05 -4.54 -4.24
C ILE A 191 -15.96 -4.36 -2.72
N SER A 192 -15.65 -3.16 -2.23
CA SER A 192 -15.61 -2.84 -0.79
C SER A 192 -16.98 -3.03 -0.14
N LEU A 193 -18.05 -2.51 -0.74
CA LEU A 193 -19.43 -2.69 -0.23
C LEU A 193 -19.86 -4.16 -0.26
N LEU A 194 -19.49 -4.88 -1.31
CA LEU A 194 -19.76 -6.30 -1.41
C LEU A 194 -19.10 -7.07 -0.26
N GLN A 195 -17.86 -6.74 0.09
CA GLN A 195 -17.17 -7.33 1.24
C GLN A 195 -17.91 -7.06 2.55
N VAL A 196 -18.36 -5.83 2.79
CA VAL A 196 -19.14 -5.49 4.01
C VAL A 196 -20.38 -6.38 4.13
N ILE A 197 -21.11 -6.59 3.02
CA ILE A 197 -22.30 -7.45 3.02
C ILE A 197 -21.95 -8.88 3.44
N PHE A 198 -20.85 -9.46 2.92
CA PHE A 198 -20.42 -10.80 3.31
C PHE A 198 -19.94 -10.88 4.77
N LEU A 199 -19.27 -9.85 5.29
CA LEU A 199 -18.84 -9.82 6.70
C LEU A 199 -20.04 -9.72 7.65
N LEU A 200 -21.02 -8.87 7.32
CA LEU A 200 -22.29 -8.78 8.08
C LEU A 200 -23.07 -10.10 8.05
N ALA A 201 -23.16 -10.78 6.89
CA ALA A 201 -23.77 -12.09 6.77
C ALA A 201 -23.06 -13.16 7.61
N GLY A 202 -21.76 -12.99 7.88
CA GLY A 202 -20.96 -13.83 8.78
C GLY A 202 -21.16 -13.54 10.27
N GLY A 203 -22.02 -12.58 10.63
CA GLY A 203 -22.33 -12.22 12.03
C GLY A 203 -21.37 -11.17 12.62
N MET A 204 -20.51 -10.55 11.83
CA MET A 204 -19.67 -9.44 12.28
C MET A 204 -20.51 -8.16 12.42
N ASN A 205 -20.31 -7.37 13.48
CA ASN A 205 -21.02 -6.09 13.62
C ASN A 205 -20.58 -5.07 12.54
N LEU A 206 -21.41 -4.04 12.33
CA LEU A 206 -21.17 -3.04 11.27
C LEU A 206 -19.83 -2.31 11.44
N PHE A 207 -19.47 -1.93 12.68
CA PHE A 207 -18.22 -1.21 12.94
C PHE A 207 -17.00 -2.06 12.57
N GLU A 208 -16.93 -3.30 13.05
CA GLU A 208 -15.85 -4.21 12.72
C GLU A 208 -15.84 -4.57 11.23
N SER A 209 -17.00 -4.75 10.61
CA SER A 209 -17.12 -5.02 9.16
C SER A 209 -16.53 -3.89 8.33
N LEU A 210 -16.78 -2.63 8.71
CA LEU A 210 -16.22 -1.46 8.04
C LEU A 210 -14.69 -1.40 8.22
N ILE A 211 -14.19 -1.57 9.45
CA ILE A 211 -12.75 -1.54 9.73
C ILE A 211 -12.01 -2.62 8.97
N HIS A 212 -12.50 -3.87 9.00
CA HIS A 212 -11.87 -4.97 8.29
C HIS A 212 -12.00 -4.84 6.77
N MET A 213 -13.09 -4.28 6.27
CA MET A 213 -13.20 -3.95 4.85
C MET A 213 -12.17 -2.86 4.46
N PHE A 214 -11.99 -1.81 5.25
CA PHE A 214 -10.99 -0.77 4.97
C PHE A 214 -9.58 -1.37 4.90
N GLY A 215 -9.21 -2.21 5.88
CA GLY A 215 -7.91 -2.87 5.91
C GLY A 215 -7.72 -3.86 4.77
N THR A 216 -8.75 -4.62 4.37
CA THR A 216 -8.67 -5.57 3.25
C THR A 216 -8.63 -4.85 1.91
N ALA A 217 -9.55 -3.90 1.67
CA ALA A 217 -9.65 -3.18 0.41
C ALA A 217 -8.42 -2.30 0.14
N GLY A 218 -7.94 -1.62 1.18
CA GLY A 218 -6.70 -0.87 1.14
C GLY A 218 -5.45 -1.74 1.10
N THR A 219 -5.57 -3.05 1.40
CA THR A 219 -4.44 -3.97 1.58
C THR A 219 -3.46 -3.51 2.66
N GLY A 220 -3.99 -3.11 3.84
CA GLY A 220 -3.19 -2.51 4.88
C GLY A 220 -3.22 -3.21 6.25
N GLY A 221 -4.26 -4.05 6.54
CA GLY A 221 -4.24 -4.98 7.66
C GLY A 221 -4.50 -4.43 9.06
N PHE A 222 -4.84 -3.16 9.23
CA PHE A 222 -5.26 -2.67 10.54
C PHE A 222 -6.62 -3.27 10.96
N GLY A 223 -6.67 -3.82 12.16
CA GLY A 223 -7.86 -4.41 12.76
C GLY A 223 -8.22 -3.76 14.09
N VAL A 224 -9.22 -4.33 14.76
CA VAL A 224 -9.73 -3.88 16.08
C VAL A 224 -9.22 -4.74 17.23
N LYS A 225 -8.63 -5.91 16.96
CA LYS A 225 -8.16 -6.88 17.95
C LYS A 225 -6.67 -7.12 17.84
N ALA A 226 -6.02 -7.42 18.95
CA ALA A 226 -4.59 -7.72 19.01
C ALA A 226 -4.25 -9.05 18.29
N ASP A 227 -5.18 -10.02 18.27
CA ASP A 227 -5.05 -11.29 17.55
C ASP A 227 -5.44 -11.21 16.06
N SER A 228 -5.62 -9.98 15.55
CA SER A 228 -5.99 -9.67 14.16
C SER A 228 -7.30 -10.40 13.76
N ILE A 229 -7.26 -11.42 12.91
CA ILE A 229 -8.43 -12.17 12.43
C ILE A 229 -8.54 -13.55 13.10
N GLY A 230 -7.62 -13.89 14.01
CA GLY A 230 -7.57 -15.21 14.67
C GLY A 230 -8.85 -15.58 15.41
N GLY A 231 -9.43 -14.64 16.17
CA GLY A 231 -10.63 -14.85 16.98
C GLY A 231 -11.96 -14.83 16.23
N TYR A 232 -11.97 -14.64 14.90
CA TYR A 232 -13.20 -14.67 14.10
C TYR A 232 -13.50 -16.07 13.54
N SER A 233 -14.77 -16.27 13.14
CA SER A 233 -15.21 -17.55 12.59
C SER A 233 -14.47 -17.95 11.31
N PRO A 234 -14.36 -19.26 11.01
CA PRO A 234 -13.79 -19.74 9.76
C PRO A 234 -14.41 -19.12 8.50
N TYR A 235 -15.72 -18.84 8.52
CA TYR A 235 -16.40 -18.16 7.43
C TYR A 235 -15.82 -16.75 7.19
N ILE A 236 -15.68 -15.94 8.24
CA ILE A 236 -15.11 -14.58 8.15
C ILE A 236 -13.67 -14.64 7.65
N GLN A 237 -12.87 -15.59 8.14
CA GLN A 237 -11.51 -15.80 7.69
C GLN A 237 -11.44 -16.10 6.19
N TRP A 238 -12.34 -16.97 5.66
CA TRP A 238 -12.40 -17.25 4.22
C TRP A 238 -12.88 -16.04 3.40
N VAL A 239 -13.88 -15.31 3.88
CA VAL A 239 -14.34 -14.06 3.22
C VAL A 239 -13.15 -13.09 3.07
N ILE A 240 -12.43 -12.81 4.15
CA ILE A 240 -11.28 -11.92 4.10
C ILE A 240 -10.19 -12.45 3.16
N THR A 241 -9.88 -13.76 3.20
CA THR A 241 -8.91 -14.41 2.31
C THR A 241 -9.25 -14.17 0.84
N ILE A 242 -10.49 -14.43 0.46
CA ILE A 242 -10.96 -14.27 -0.93
C ILE A 242 -10.86 -12.80 -1.35
N PHE A 243 -11.29 -11.87 -0.50
CA PHE A 243 -11.23 -10.44 -0.83
C PHE A 243 -9.80 -9.90 -0.86
N MET A 244 -8.86 -10.39 -0.02
CA MET A 244 -7.44 -10.07 -0.15
C MET A 244 -6.88 -10.49 -1.51
N ILE A 245 -7.23 -11.69 -1.99
CA ILE A 245 -6.85 -12.16 -3.33
C ILE A 245 -7.46 -11.26 -4.40
N ILE A 246 -8.74 -10.90 -4.29
CA ILE A 246 -9.46 -10.02 -5.23
C ILE A 246 -8.80 -8.64 -5.30
N PHE A 247 -8.52 -7.99 -4.16
CA PHE A 247 -7.87 -6.67 -4.16
C PHE A 247 -6.41 -6.71 -4.62
N GLY A 248 -5.75 -7.88 -4.57
CA GLY A 248 -4.42 -8.11 -5.16
C GLY A 248 -4.40 -8.23 -6.68
N VAL A 249 -5.56 -8.41 -7.34
CA VAL A 249 -5.66 -8.47 -8.81
C VAL A 249 -5.59 -7.06 -9.41
N ASN A 250 -5.03 -6.97 -10.62
CA ASN A 250 -5.02 -5.74 -11.39
C ASN A 250 -6.44 -5.23 -11.68
N PHE A 251 -6.77 -4.00 -11.26
CA PHE A 251 -8.12 -3.43 -11.41
C PHE A 251 -8.59 -3.30 -12.87
N ASN A 252 -7.67 -3.30 -13.85
CA ASN A 252 -8.03 -3.34 -15.26
C ASN A 252 -8.75 -4.64 -15.64
N ILE A 253 -8.51 -5.75 -14.94
CA ILE A 253 -9.20 -7.02 -15.15
C ILE A 253 -10.69 -6.87 -14.89
N TYR A 254 -11.07 -6.19 -13.80
CA TYR A 254 -12.47 -5.93 -13.46
C TYR A 254 -13.15 -5.03 -14.49
N TYR A 255 -12.43 -4.04 -15.02
CA TYR A 255 -12.92 -3.26 -16.15
C TYR A 255 -13.17 -4.15 -17.40
N PHE A 256 -12.30 -5.11 -17.70
CA PHE A 256 -12.51 -6.04 -18.82
C PHE A 256 -13.71 -6.96 -18.58
N VAL A 257 -14.01 -7.36 -17.33
CA VAL A 257 -15.23 -8.08 -16.97
C VAL A 257 -16.46 -7.23 -17.30
N LEU A 258 -16.49 -5.96 -16.84
CA LEU A 258 -17.60 -5.03 -17.12
C LEU A 258 -17.76 -4.75 -18.62
N ALA A 259 -16.66 -4.66 -19.35
CA ALA A 259 -16.65 -4.45 -20.79
C ALA A 259 -16.90 -5.74 -21.59
N LYS A 260 -17.18 -6.87 -20.93
CA LYS A 260 -17.40 -8.21 -21.53
C LYS A 260 -16.23 -8.68 -22.43
N ARG A 261 -15.00 -8.25 -22.14
CA ARG A 261 -13.79 -8.62 -22.89
C ARG A 261 -13.08 -9.82 -22.26
N PHE A 262 -13.76 -10.94 -22.11
CA PHE A 262 -13.25 -12.14 -21.43
C PHE A 262 -11.95 -12.70 -22.03
N LYS A 263 -11.78 -12.62 -23.36
CA LYS A 263 -10.53 -13.05 -24.02
C LYS A 263 -9.28 -12.32 -23.52
N ALA A 264 -9.41 -11.05 -23.10
CA ALA A 264 -8.29 -10.27 -22.54
C ALA A 264 -7.91 -10.78 -21.14
N ILE A 265 -8.89 -11.22 -20.35
CA ILE A 265 -8.67 -11.78 -19.00
C ILE A 265 -7.88 -13.08 -19.09
N PHE A 266 -8.33 -14.01 -19.94
CA PHE A 266 -7.66 -15.32 -20.12
C PHE A 266 -6.25 -15.20 -20.71
N LYS A 267 -5.93 -14.11 -21.41
CA LYS A 267 -4.59 -13.83 -21.96
C LYS A 267 -3.67 -13.11 -20.99
N SER A 268 -4.16 -12.67 -19.83
CA SER A 268 -3.32 -11.96 -18.86
C SER A 268 -2.34 -12.93 -18.20
N GLU A 269 -1.08 -12.79 -18.54
CA GLU A 269 0.02 -13.58 -17.98
C GLU A 269 0.22 -13.28 -16.48
N GLU A 270 0.13 -12.00 -16.11
CA GLU A 270 0.29 -11.56 -14.73
C GLU A 270 -0.76 -12.20 -13.81
N LEU A 271 -2.03 -12.23 -14.23
CA LEU A 271 -3.12 -12.81 -13.43
C LEU A 271 -2.88 -14.31 -13.15
N TRP A 272 -2.50 -15.08 -14.17
CA TRP A 272 -2.31 -16.52 -14.02
C TRP A 272 -1.08 -16.84 -13.17
N VAL A 273 0.01 -16.09 -13.32
CA VAL A 273 1.20 -16.24 -12.46
C VAL A 273 0.86 -15.91 -11.02
N TYR A 274 0.10 -14.82 -10.75
CA TYR A 274 -0.37 -14.46 -9.42
C TYR A 274 -1.17 -15.58 -8.76
N LEU A 275 -2.21 -16.07 -9.45
CA LEU A 275 -3.06 -17.14 -8.91
C LEU A 275 -2.28 -18.45 -8.70
N SER A 276 -1.36 -18.78 -9.62
CA SER A 276 -0.50 -19.95 -9.46
C SER A 276 0.40 -19.85 -8.23
N ILE A 277 1.01 -18.69 -7.98
CA ILE A 277 1.83 -18.46 -6.78
C ILE A 277 0.96 -18.63 -5.53
N VAL A 278 -0.24 -18.04 -5.49
CA VAL A 278 -1.15 -18.17 -4.34
C VAL A 278 -1.50 -19.65 -4.08
N VAL A 279 -1.91 -20.40 -5.10
CA VAL A 279 -2.32 -21.80 -4.94
C VAL A 279 -1.15 -22.68 -4.54
N VAL A 280 -0.01 -22.58 -5.23
CA VAL A 280 1.16 -23.42 -4.97
C VAL A 280 1.75 -23.14 -3.58
N SER A 281 1.94 -21.87 -3.22
CA SER A 281 2.47 -21.50 -1.91
C SER A 281 1.51 -21.93 -0.77
N SER A 282 0.21 -21.76 -0.95
CA SER A 282 -0.80 -22.21 0.04
C SER A 282 -0.76 -23.72 0.22
N GLY A 283 -0.65 -24.49 -0.87
CA GLY A 283 -0.55 -25.96 -0.81
C GLY A 283 0.71 -26.43 -0.11
N VAL A 284 1.88 -25.88 -0.47
CA VAL A 284 3.16 -26.25 0.16
C VAL A 284 3.18 -25.91 1.64
N ILE A 285 2.73 -24.71 2.02
CA ILE A 285 2.66 -24.30 3.43
C ILE A 285 1.64 -25.17 4.19
N ALA A 286 0.45 -25.44 3.63
CA ALA A 286 -0.55 -26.27 4.29
C ALA A 286 0.00 -27.67 4.63
N VAL A 287 0.68 -28.32 3.69
CA VAL A 287 1.33 -29.62 3.93
C VAL A 287 2.43 -29.51 4.98
N ASN A 288 3.24 -28.45 4.91
CA ASN A 288 4.37 -28.26 5.83
C ASN A 288 3.90 -28.02 7.27
N ILE A 289 2.88 -27.18 7.49
CA ILE A 289 2.35 -26.91 8.84
C ILE A 289 1.57 -28.13 9.38
N PHE A 290 0.80 -28.83 8.55
CA PHE A 290 0.07 -30.04 8.95
C PHE A 290 1.03 -31.12 9.49
N ASN A 291 2.15 -31.33 8.83
CA ASN A 291 3.14 -32.35 9.22
C ASN A 291 3.96 -31.96 10.46
N ASN A 292 4.15 -30.67 10.74
CA ASN A 292 5.10 -30.22 11.76
C ASN A 292 4.44 -29.58 13.00
N ILE A 293 3.17 -29.15 12.92
CA ILE A 293 2.51 -28.43 14.01
C ILE A 293 1.36 -29.28 14.58
N LYS A 294 1.63 -29.95 15.71
CA LYS A 294 0.63 -30.82 16.39
C LYS A 294 -0.63 -30.08 16.87
N ALA A 295 -0.55 -28.76 17.09
CA ALA A 295 -1.68 -27.93 17.51
C ALA A 295 -2.68 -27.66 16.38
N MET A 296 -2.31 -27.86 15.11
CA MET A 296 -3.21 -27.77 13.96
C MET A 296 -3.83 -29.14 13.68
N SER A 297 -4.95 -29.42 14.36
CA SER A 297 -5.57 -30.75 14.45
C SER A 297 -6.32 -31.21 13.20
N GLY A 298 -6.37 -30.39 12.10
CA GLY A 298 -7.14 -30.75 10.91
C GLY A 298 -6.52 -30.25 9.61
N VAL A 299 -6.66 -31.05 8.54
CA VAL A 299 -6.27 -30.66 7.17
C VAL A 299 -6.99 -29.38 6.75
N SER A 300 -8.27 -29.23 7.10
CA SER A 300 -9.07 -28.04 6.80
C SER A 300 -8.51 -26.77 7.44
N ASP A 301 -8.08 -26.86 8.70
CA ASP A 301 -7.50 -25.72 9.43
C ASP A 301 -6.14 -25.34 8.85
N SER A 302 -5.30 -26.33 8.54
CA SER A 302 -4.02 -26.11 7.90
C SER A 302 -4.16 -25.42 6.53
N ILE A 303 -5.12 -25.83 5.71
CA ILE A 303 -5.41 -25.18 4.43
C ILE A 303 -5.92 -23.75 4.65
N ARG A 304 -6.83 -23.53 5.59
CA ARG A 304 -7.40 -22.20 5.88
C ARG A 304 -6.32 -21.22 6.32
N HIS A 305 -5.50 -21.59 7.31
CA HIS A 305 -4.45 -20.71 7.83
C HIS A 305 -3.34 -20.47 6.81
N ALA A 306 -2.95 -21.50 6.03
CA ALA A 306 -1.98 -21.34 4.96
C ALA A 306 -2.48 -20.43 3.84
N ALA A 307 -3.72 -20.65 3.34
CA ALA A 307 -4.32 -19.82 2.30
C ALA A 307 -4.52 -18.39 2.76
N PHE A 308 -4.97 -18.19 4.01
CA PHE A 308 -5.13 -16.87 4.61
C PHE A 308 -3.80 -16.13 4.66
N GLN A 309 -2.75 -16.78 5.20
CA GLN A 309 -1.46 -16.11 5.39
C GLN A 309 -0.75 -15.83 4.06
N VAL A 310 -0.84 -16.75 3.08
CA VAL A 310 -0.34 -16.51 1.72
C VAL A 310 -1.08 -15.35 1.06
N ALA A 311 -2.42 -15.32 1.12
CA ALA A 311 -3.21 -14.22 0.57
C ALA A 311 -2.86 -12.89 1.25
N SER A 312 -2.71 -12.90 2.57
CA SER A 312 -2.35 -11.71 3.36
C SER A 312 -0.99 -11.14 2.98
N ILE A 313 0.03 -11.99 2.89
CA ILE A 313 1.40 -11.55 2.62
C ILE A 313 1.58 -11.14 1.16
N ILE A 314 1.10 -11.93 0.19
CA ILE A 314 1.28 -11.61 -1.23
C ILE A 314 0.47 -10.37 -1.66
N SER A 315 -0.72 -10.16 -1.07
CA SER A 315 -1.50 -8.93 -1.28
C SER A 315 -0.97 -7.74 -0.48
N THR A 316 0.06 -7.97 0.35
CA THR A 316 0.62 -6.98 1.26
C THR A 316 -0.42 -6.40 2.25
N THR A 317 -1.42 -7.21 2.64
CA THR A 317 -2.45 -6.79 3.60
C THR A 317 -1.95 -6.87 5.04
N GLY A 318 -1.23 -7.93 5.41
CA GLY A 318 -0.62 -8.05 6.75
C GLY A 318 -1.56 -8.58 7.84
N TYR A 319 -2.80 -8.98 7.55
CA TYR A 319 -3.64 -9.69 8.53
C TYR A 319 -3.07 -11.06 8.88
N SER A 320 -3.38 -11.55 10.08
CA SER A 320 -3.01 -12.89 10.54
C SER A 320 -4.18 -13.61 11.19
N THR A 321 -4.16 -14.94 11.09
CA THR A 321 -5.08 -15.84 11.81
C THR A 321 -4.37 -16.66 12.86
N THR A 322 -3.05 -16.72 12.80
CA THR A 322 -2.17 -17.42 13.74
C THR A 322 -0.82 -16.73 13.77
N ASP A 323 -0.04 -16.95 14.82
CA ASP A 323 1.35 -16.47 14.85
C ASP A 323 2.23 -17.36 13.97
N PHE A 324 2.59 -16.86 12.79
CA PHE A 324 3.47 -17.55 11.85
C PHE A 324 4.95 -17.55 12.28
N ASN A 325 5.33 -16.85 13.36
CA ASN A 325 6.67 -17.01 13.95
C ASN A 325 6.92 -18.44 14.42
N ALA A 326 5.86 -19.11 14.89
CA ALA A 326 5.89 -20.51 15.32
C ALA A 326 5.89 -21.52 14.15
N TRP A 327 5.78 -21.05 12.90
CA TRP A 327 5.73 -21.95 11.75
C TRP A 327 7.11 -22.49 11.37
N PRO A 328 7.18 -23.68 10.73
CA PRO A 328 8.43 -24.26 10.27
C PRO A 328 9.18 -23.30 9.32
N THR A 329 10.51 -23.40 9.31
CA THR A 329 11.41 -22.52 8.54
C THR A 329 11.04 -22.45 7.06
N LEU A 330 10.65 -23.56 6.42
CA LEU A 330 10.23 -23.57 5.02
C LEU A 330 9.04 -22.63 4.80
N SER A 331 8.02 -22.71 5.66
CA SER A 331 6.83 -21.84 5.57
C SER A 331 7.19 -20.37 5.76
N LYS A 332 8.02 -20.03 6.76
CA LYS A 332 8.53 -18.66 6.98
C LYS A 332 9.32 -18.15 5.78
N THR A 333 10.17 -18.98 5.19
CA THR A 333 10.97 -18.62 4.01
C THR A 333 10.08 -18.33 2.81
N ILE A 334 9.04 -19.13 2.56
CA ILE A 334 8.07 -18.87 1.48
C ILE A 334 7.37 -17.52 1.73
N LEU A 335 6.89 -17.28 2.95
CA LEU A 335 6.26 -15.99 3.30
C LEU A 335 7.21 -14.82 3.07
N LEU A 336 8.49 -14.96 3.46
CA LEU A 336 9.51 -13.93 3.21
C LEU A 336 9.64 -13.60 1.71
N PHE A 337 9.72 -14.61 0.84
CA PHE A 337 9.78 -14.38 -0.61
C PHE A 337 8.50 -13.72 -1.15
N LEU A 338 7.33 -14.07 -0.59
CA LEU A 338 6.07 -13.42 -0.96
C LEU A 338 6.02 -11.95 -0.55
N MET A 339 6.64 -11.56 0.59
CA MET A 339 6.78 -10.15 1.00
C MET A 339 7.51 -9.30 -0.06
N PHE A 340 8.51 -9.87 -0.74
CA PHE A 340 9.22 -9.17 -1.83
C PHE A 340 8.39 -9.09 -3.09
N THR A 341 7.69 -10.18 -3.47
CA THR A 341 7.00 -10.27 -4.75
C THR A 341 5.84 -9.30 -4.86
N GLY A 342 5.04 -9.16 -3.80
CA GLY A 342 3.80 -8.39 -3.83
C GLY A 342 2.76 -8.99 -4.78
N ALA A 343 1.70 -8.23 -5.12
CA ALA A 343 0.64 -8.69 -6.01
C ALA A 343 0.74 -8.08 -7.43
N CYS A 344 -0.36 -8.04 -8.19
CA CYS A 344 -0.38 -7.54 -9.56
C CYS A 344 -0.14 -6.02 -9.63
N ALA A 345 0.47 -5.56 -10.71
CA ALA A 345 0.56 -4.14 -11.03
C ALA A 345 -0.84 -3.55 -11.23
N GLY A 346 -1.07 -2.33 -10.73
CA GLY A 346 -2.41 -1.71 -10.78
C GLY A 346 -3.43 -2.35 -9.85
N SER A 347 -2.99 -3.06 -8.80
CA SER A 347 -3.74 -3.42 -7.60
C SER A 347 -3.46 -2.43 -6.46
N THR A 348 -4.14 -2.58 -5.32
CA THR A 348 -3.88 -1.78 -4.11
C THR A 348 -2.61 -2.19 -3.35
N ALA A 349 -2.06 -3.38 -3.62
CA ALA A 349 -0.92 -3.97 -2.94
C ALA A 349 0.40 -3.20 -3.14
N GLY A 350 1.36 -3.40 -2.24
CA GLY A 350 2.76 -2.93 -2.31
C GLY A 350 3.71 -3.93 -3.01
N GLY A 351 5.00 -3.88 -2.65
CA GLY A 351 6.04 -4.78 -3.15
C GLY A 351 6.53 -4.52 -4.57
N LEU A 352 7.43 -5.39 -5.07
CA LEU A 352 8.05 -5.28 -6.42
C LEU A 352 7.06 -5.38 -7.56
N LYS A 353 5.89 -6.00 -7.36
CA LYS A 353 4.88 -6.38 -8.34
C LYS A 353 5.28 -7.57 -9.22
N ILE A 354 4.32 -8.49 -9.40
CA ILE A 354 4.50 -9.70 -10.19
C ILE A 354 4.91 -9.39 -11.64
N SER A 355 4.39 -8.33 -12.23
CA SER A 355 4.78 -7.90 -13.58
C SER A 355 6.28 -7.68 -13.72
N ARG A 356 6.91 -6.99 -12.75
CA ARG A 356 8.37 -6.78 -12.76
C ARG A 356 9.12 -8.10 -12.55
N VAL A 357 8.65 -8.94 -11.66
CA VAL A 357 9.25 -10.27 -11.43
C VAL A 357 9.23 -11.10 -12.70
N ILE A 358 8.11 -11.14 -13.42
CA ILE A 358 8.00 -11.84 -14.73
C ILE A 358 8.98 -11.25 -15.74
N MET A 359 9.04 -9.91 -15.85
CA MET A 359 9.95 -9.25 -16.80
C MET A 359 11.42 -9.53 -16.48
N LEU A 360 11.81 -9.52 -15.19
CA LEU A 360 13.15 -9.86 -14.75
C LEU A 360 13.53 -11.30 -15.13
N PHE A 361 12.67 -12.28 -14.81
CA PHE A 361 12.94 -13.69 -15.18
C PHE A 361 13.06 -13.87 -16.70
N LYS A 362 12.20 -13.24 -17.48
CA LYS A 362 12.27 -13.30 -18.94
C LYS A 362 13.52 -12.62 -19.50
N SER A 363 13.91 -11.49 -18.91
CA SER A 363 15.14 -10.78 -19.27
C SER A 363 16.39 -11.62 -18.97
N ILE A 364 16.45 -12.26 -17.79
CA ILE A 364 17.53 -13.17 -17.43
C ILE A 364 17.60 -14.33 -18.42
N LYS A 365 16.47 -14.97 -18.74
CA LYS A 365 16.40 -16.06 -19.72
C LYS A 365 16.89 -15.63 -21.10
N ALA A 366 16.47 -14.45 -21.57
CA ALA A 366 16.92 -13.91 -22.86
C ALA A 366 18.44 -13.63 -22.87
N ASN A 367 18.97 -13.05 -21.78
CA ASN A 367 20.40 -12.79 -21.62
C ASN A 367 21.24 -14.07 -21.61
N LEU A 368 20.80 -15.11 -20.86
CA LEU A 368 21.47 -16.43 -20.84
C LEU A 368 21.50 -17.05 -22.24
N LYS A 369 20.38 -16.97 -22.97
CA LYS A 369 20.32 -17.51 -24.34
C LYS A 369 21.21 -16.74 -25.32
N HIS A 370 21.27 -15.40 -25.19
CA HIS A 370 22.18 -14.57 -25.99
C HIS A 370 23.64 -14.88 -25.68
N THR A 371 23.99 -15.17 -24.43
CA THR A 371 25.36 -15.57 -24.04
C THR A 371 25.73 -16.90 -24.67
N LEU A 372 24.79 -17.86 -24.74
CA LEU A 372 25.03 -19.15 -25.38
C LEU A 372 25.02 -19.08 -26.91
N HIS A 373 24.20 -18.21 -27.48
CA HIS A 373 24.00 -18.02 -28.91
C HIS A 373 24.04 -16.53 -29.27
N SER A 374 25.25 -15.99 -29.39
CA SER A 374 25.49 -14.54 -29.57
C SER A 374 24.84 -13.91 -30.82
N ARG A 375 24.51 -14.74 -31.83
CA ARG A 375 23.79 -14.30 -33.05
C ARG A 375 22.27 -14.35 -32.94
N SER A 376 21.71 -14.87 -31.80
CA SER A 376 20.24 -14.93 -31.65
C SER A 376 19.69 -13.58 -31.22
N VAL A 377 18.69 -13.06 -31.94
CA VAL A 377 17.93 -11.88 -31.57
C VAL A 377 16.67 -12.35 -30.86
N GLU A 378 16.62 -12.27 -29.53
CA GLU A 378 15.44 -12.58 -28.76
C GLU A 378 14.71 -11.33 -28.32
N THR A 379 13.41 -11.27 -28.62
CA THR A 379 12.52 -10.22 -28.10
C THR A 379 11.83 -10.72 -26.84
N VAL A 380 12.08 -10.05 -25.71
CA VAL A 380 11.33 -10.29 -24.48
C VAL A 380 9.89 -9.81 -24.66
N LYS A 381 8.91 -10.67 -24.42
CA LYS A 381 7.48 -10.34 -24.53
C LYS A 381 6.81 -10.35 -23.16
N PHE A 382 5.95 -9.37 -22.89
CA PHE A 382 5.07 -9.33 -21.72
C PHE A 382 3.64 -9.04 -22.16
N GLU A 383 2.66 -9.78 -21.65
CA GLU A 383 1.24 -9.68 -22.06
C GLU A 383 1.07 -9.80 -23.61
N GLY A 384 1.88 -10.65 -24.24
CA GLY A 384 1.88 -10.85 -25.68
C GLY A 384 2.52 -9.73 -26.52
N LYS A 385 3.03 -8.66 -25.90
CA LYS A 385 3.67 -7.52 -26.59
C LYS A 385 5.19 -7.55 -26.39
N PRO A 386 5.98 -7.23 -27.42
CA PRO A 386 7.41 -7.08 -27.27
C PRO A 386 7.72 -5.90 -26.37
N LEU A 387 8.68 -6.08 -25.45
CA LEU A 387 9.22 -5.02 -24.61
C LEU A 387 10.39 -4.33 -25.34
N ASP A 388 10.44 -3.01 -25.28
CA ASP A 388 11.58 -2.25 -25.72
C ASP A 388 12.75 -2.34 -24.71
N ARG A 389 13.95 -2.02 -25.18
CA ARG A 389 15.16 -2.04 -24.34
C ARG A 389 15.08 -1.05 -23.17
N GLU A 390 14.39 0.06 -23.35
CA GLU A 390 14.20 1.08 -22.32
C GLU A 390 13.37 0.56 -21.15
N SER A 391 12.27 -0.14 -21.44
CA SER A 391 11.43 -0.81 -20.41
C SER A 391 12.21 -1.84 -19.60
N ILE A 392 13.03 -2.69 -20.27
CA ILE A 392 13.85 -3.69 -19.60
C ILE A 392 14.91 -3.02 -18.72
N SER A 393 15.60 -2.00 -19.27
CA SER A 393 16.61 -1.22 -18.53
C SER A 393 16.00 -0.52 -17.31
N SER A 394 14.79 0.02 -17.44
CA SER A 394 14.06 0.66 -16.33
C SER A 394 13.75 -0.32 -15.21
N VAL A 395 13.32 -1.55 -15.53
CA VAL A 395 13.03 -2.59 -14.52
C VAL A 395 14.31 -3.02 -13.80
N ASN A 396 15.42 -3.20 -14.53
CA ASN A 396 16.72 -3.55 -13.94
C ASN A 396 17.24 -2.41 -13.05
N GLY A 397 17.15 -1.16 -13.51
CA GLY A 397 17.53 0.04 -12.74
C GLY A 397 16.69 0.18 -11.46
N TYR A 398 15.38 -0.11 -11.54
CA TYR A 398 14.50 -0.13 -10.39
C TYR A 398 14.97 -1.16 -9.34
N LEU A 399 15.31 -2.38 -9.76
CA LEU A 399 15.79 -3.43 -8.85
C LEU A 399 17.10 -3.02 -8.15
N CYS A 400 18.04 -2.40 -8.88
CA CYS A 400 19.29 -1.92 -8.28
C CYS A 400 19.04 -0.87 -7.19
N ILE A 401 18.19 0.13 -7.48
CA ILE A 401 17.83 1.17 -6.51
C ILE A 401 17.06 0.56 -5.33
N TYR A 402 16.16 -0.37 -5.60
CA TYR A 402 15.39 -1.08 -4.58
C TYR A 402 16.30 -1.78 -3.58
N VAL A 403 17.28 -2.59 -4.05
CA VAL A 403 18.25 -3.28 -3.19
C VAL A 403 19.13 -2.28 -2.44
N PHE A 404 19.56 -1.20 -3.10
CA PHE A 404 20.37 -0.17 -2.46
C PHE A 404 19.61 0.53 -1.31
N CYS A 405 18.35 0.93 -1.53
CA CYS A 405 17.52 1.53 -0.49
C CYS A 405 17.33 0.58 0.70
N MET A 406 17.07 -0.70 0.45
CA MET A 406 16.96 -1.70 1.50
C MET A 406 18.23 -1.83 2.33
N ALA A 407 19.40 -1.87 1.67
CA ALA A 407 20.69 -1.92 2.36
C ALA A 407 20.90 -0.70 3.26
N VAL A 408 20.58 0.50 2.79
CA VAL A 408 20.69 1.74 3.59
C VAL A 408 19.74 1.72 4.79
N ILE A 409 18.47 1.33 4.58
CA ILE A 409 17.48 1.23 5.67
C ILE A 409 17.96 0.23 6.72
N LEU A 410 18.41 -0.96 6.30
CA LEU A 410 18.90 -2.00 7.21
C LEU A 410 20.11 -1.53 8.03
N LEU A 411 21.04 -0.81 7.42
CA LEU A 411 22.19 -0.22 8.13
C LEU A 411 21.75 0.76 9.20
N ILE A 412 20.72 1.58 8.94
CA ILE A 412 20.20 2.51 9.94
C ILE A 412 19.49 1.75 11.07
N LEU A 413 18.68 0.73 10.75
CA LEU A 413 18.02 -0.09 11.78
C LEU A 413 19.02 -0.86 12.66
N SER A 414 20.21 -1.12 12.17
CA SER A 414 21.26 -1.83 12.91
C SER A 414 21.82 -1.00 14.08
N PHE A 415 21.47 0.27 14.21
CA PHE A 415 21.78 1.05 15.45
C PHE A 415 20.94 0.60 16.65
N ASP A 416 19.76 0.01 16.40
CA ASP A 416 18.94 -0.60 17.45
C ASP A 416 19.43 -2.03 17.72
N ALA A 417 19.53 -2.42 18.98
CA ALA A 417 20.11 -3.70 19.43
C ALA A 417 19.16 -4.90 19.28
N PHE A 418 18.45 -4.99 18.14
CA PHE A 418 17.64 -6.16 17.79
C PHE A 418 18.46 -7.19 17.00
N ASP A 419 17.96 -8.43 17.00
CA ASP A 419 18.53 -9.50 16.17
C ASP A 419 18.34 -9.22 14.67
N PHE A 420 19.17 -9.87 13.86
CA PHE A 420 19.15 -9.68 12.41
C PHE A 420 17.79 -10.05 11.78
N GLU A 421 17.12 -11.10 12.28
CA GLU A 421 15.80 -11.54 11.77
C GLU A 421 14.74 -10.42 11.96
N THR A 422 14.74 -9.79 13.14
CA THR A 422 13.87 -8.65 13.47
C THR A 422 14.14 -7.46 12.55
N ASN A 423 15.37 -6.97 12.48
CA ASN A 423 15.72 -5.78 11.71
C ASN A 423 15.52 -5.99 10.20
N PHE A 424 15.94 -7.16 9.69
CA PHE A 424 15.77 -7.50 8.28
C PHE A 424 14.30 -7.61 7.90
N SER A 425 13.49 -8.33 8.68
CA SER A 425 12.07 -8.49 8.38
C SER A 425 11.27 -7.20 8.59
N ALA A 426 11.63 -6.36 9.57
CA ALA A 426 11.04 -5.03 9.76
C ALA A 426 11.27 -4.13 8.53
N MET A 427 12.51 -4.11 8.01
CA MET A 427 12.86 -3.39 6.80
C MET A 427 12.07 -3.93 5.60
N VAL A 428 12.04 -5.26 5.39
CA VAL A 428 11.29 -5.89 4.29
C VAL A 428 9.81 -5.57 4.39
N ALA A 429 9.19 -5.74 5.56
CA ALA A 429 7.76 -5.53 5.78
C ALA A 429 7.36 -4.07 5.56
N CYS A 430 8.11 -3.10 6.08
CA CYS A 430 7.80 -1.68 5.91
C CYS A 430 8.07 -1.19 4.49
N PHE A 431 9.18 -1.60 3.86
CA PHE A 431 9.54 -1.17 2.52
C PHE A 431 8.64 -1.76 1.42
N ASN A 432 8.07 -2.95 1.66
CA ASN A 432 7.10 -3.58 0.75
C ASN A 432 5.64 -3.35 1.14
N ASN A 433 5.39 -2.54 2.17
CA ASN A 433 4.05 -2.22 2.67
C ASN A 433 3.24 -3.48 3.06
N VAL A 434 3.85 -4.41 3.81
CA VAL A 434 3.22 -5.67 4.25
C VAL A 434 2.70 -5.58 5.69
N GLY A 435 3.41 -4.85 6.57
CA GLY A 435 3.07 -4.65 7.98
C GLY A 435 3.84 -5.55 8.93
N PRO A 436 3.39 -6.78 9.21
CA PRO A 436 4.11 -7.67 10.11
C PRO A 436 5.37 -8.25 9.46
N GLY A 437 6.46 -8.31 10.26
CA GLY A 437 7.69 -9.03 9.94
C GLY A 437 7.78 -10.36 10.67
N PHE A 438 8.98 -10.69 11.16
CA PHE A 438 9.26 -11.85 11.99
C PHE A 438 9.82 -11.44 13.36
N SER A 439 9.89 -12.36 14.29
CA SER A 439 10.39 -12.16 15.65
C SER A 439 9.64 -11.04 16.37
N VAL A 440 10.30 -9.99 16.88
CA VAL A 440 9.69 -8.91 17.66
C VAL A 440 8.59 -8.15 16.90
N VAL A 441 8.73 -7.99 15.59
CA VAL A 441 7.75 -7.32 14.71
C VAL A 441 6.81 -8.28 13.99
N GLY A 442 6.66 -9.49 14.52
CA GLY A 442 5.76 -10.51 14.00
C GLY A 442 4.28 -10.12 14.14
N PRO A 443 3.35 -11.03 13.78
CA PRO A 443 1.91 -10.73 13.71
C PRO A 443 1.28 -10.34 15.04
N THR A 444 1.86 -10.74 16.17
CA THR A 444 1.44 -10.39 17.54
C THR A 444 2.37 -9.36 18.20
N GLY A 445 3.40 -8.91 17.48
CA GLY A 445 4.38 -7.94 17.94
C GLY A 445 4.04 -6.50 17.59
N SER A 446 4.94 -5.57 17.92
CA SER A 446 4.79 -4.17 17.57
C SER A 446 6.14 -3.51 17.28
N TYR A 447 6.11 -2.36 16.61
CA TYR A 447 7.28 -1.52 16.34
C TYR A 447 7.58 -0.54 17.47
N ALA A 448 6.81 -0.57 18.58
CA ALA A 448 7.01 0.33 19.74
C ALA A 448 8.44 0.33 20.29
N PRO A 449 9.15 -0.83 20.39
CA PRO A 449 10.47 -0.87 21.00
C PRO A 449 11.58 -0.21 20.17
N TYR A 450 11.35 0.10 18.90
CA TYR A 450 12.35 0.79 18.06
C TYR A 450 12.59 2.23 18.52
N SER A 451 13.81 2.73 18.30
CA SER A 451 14.16 4.12 18.52
C SER A 451 13.41 5.07 17.57
N ASP A 452 13.31 6.35 17.94
CA ASP A 452 12.67 7.36 17.09
C ASP A 452 13.35 7.48 15.72
N LEU A 453 14.69 7.33 15.66
CA LEU A 453 15.43 7.31 14.39
C LEU A 453 14.96 6.17 13.48
N SER A 454 14.84 4.97 14.02
CA SER A 454 14.38 3.80 13.28
C SER A 454 12.91 3.91 12.88
N LYS A 455 12.03 4.45 13.74
CA LYS A 455 10.63 4.71 13.42
C LYS A 455 10.47 5.71 12.28
N VAL A 456 11.23 6.81 12.30
CA VAL A 456 11.24 7.79 11.20
C VAL A 456 11.77 7.16 9.90
N THR A 457 12.85 6.37 9.99
CA THR A 457 13.43 5.66 8.85
C THR A 457 12.45 4.67 8.24
N LEU A 458 11.75 3.89 9.07
CA LEU A 458 10.73 2.95 8.62
C LEU A 458 9.50 3.68 8.03
N SER A 459 9.10 4.82 8.59
CA SER A 459 8.03 5.66 8.02
C SER A 459 8.40 6.15 6.61
N ILE A 460 9.65 6.60 6.42
CA ILE A 460 10.16 6.96 5.09
C ILE A 460 10.21 5.73 4.17
N ALA A 461 10.61 4.56 4.69
CA ALA A 461 10.62 3.31 3.94
C ALA A 461 9.22 2.92 3.43
N MET A 462 8.18 3.05 4.26
CA MET A 462 6.79 2.81 3.88
C MET A 462 6.33 3.74 2.74
N LEU A 463 6.68 5.03 2.84
CA LEU A 463 6.36 6.01 1.80
C LEU A 463 7.15 5.75 0.51
N LEU A 464 8.44 5.35 0.60
CA LEU A 464 9.27 4.95 -0.54
C LEU A 464 8.67 3.75 -1.28
N GLY A 465 8.27 2.72 -0.54
CA GLY A 465 7.63 1.53 -1.09
C GLY A 465 6.33 1.86 -1.83
N ARG A 466 5.45 2.63 -1.17
CA ARG A 466 4.15 3.02 -1.72
C ARG A 466 4.25 3.86 -2.99
N LEU A 467 5.19 4.80 -3.04
CA LEU A 467 5.41 5.71 -4.16
C LEU A 467 6.37 5.18 -5.23
N GLU A 468 6.70 3.88 -5.19
CA GLU A 468 7.61 3.26 -6.15
C GLU A 468 8.99 3.93 -6.22
N ILE A 469 9.53 4.36 -5.09
CA ILE A 469 10.89 4.87 -4.87
C ILE A 469 11.17 6.18 -5.60
N TYR A 470 10.98 6.25 -6.93
CA TYR A 470 11.41 7.40 -7.75
C TYR A 470 10.85 8.76 -7.29
N PRO A 471 9.55 8.96 -6.99
CA PRO A 471 9.03 10.25 -6.54
C PRO A 471 9.73 10.78 -5.30
N MET A 472 9.97 9.91 -4.31
CA MET A 472 10.64 10.29 -3.08
C MET A 472 12.14 10.54 -3.27
N LEU A 473 12.85 9.68 -4.00
CA LEU A 473 14.29 9.91 -4.27
C LEU A 473 14.53 11.19 -5.09
N LEU A 474 13.70 11.43 -6.08
CA LEU A 474 13.79 12.64 -6.88
C LEU A 474 13.49 13.90 -6.06
N PHE A 475 12.56 13.83 -5.10
CA PHE A 475 12.28 14.92 -4.18
C PHE A 475 13.52 15.34 -3.38
N PHE A 476 14.33 14.38 -2.92
CA PHE A 476 15.60 14.67 -2.22
C PHE A 476 16.75 15.06 -3.14
N SER A 477 16.60 14.92 -4.47
CA SER A 477 17.66 15.25 -5.42
C SER A 477 17.79 16.77 -5.62
N PRO A 478 19.01 17.37 -5.44
CA PRO A 478 19.23 18.79 -5.70
C PRO A 478 18.88 19.24 -7.13
N HIS A 479 18.97 18.33 -8.09
CA HIS A 479 18.68 18.62 -9.50
C HIS A 479 17.21 18.96 -9.77
N ILE A 480 16.29 18.50 -8.95
CA ILE A 480 14.87 18.86 -9.09
C ILE A 480 14.63 20.33 -8.72
N TRP A 481 15.37 20.82 -7.71
CA TRP A 481 15.23 22.18 -7.19
C TRP A 481 16.06 23.20 -7.98
N ALA A 482 17.04 22.76 -8.76
CA ALA A 482 17.87 23.64 -9.58
C ALA A 482 17.02 24.35 -10.64
N LYS A 483 17.08 25.69 -10.67
CA LYS A 483 16.53 26.49 -11.77
C LYS A 483 17.34 26.17 -13.05
N LYS A 484 16.67 25.72 -14.13
CA LYS A 484 17.35 25.70 -15.45
C LYS A 484 17.86 27.11 -15.73
N LYS A 485 19.19 27.30 -15.75
CA LYS A 485 19.77 28.45 -16.44
C LYS A 485 19.40 28.24 -17.90
N VAL A 486 18.47 29.05 -18.40
CA VAL A 486 18.24 29.19 -19.84
C VAL A 486 19.59 29.72 -20.38
N LYS A 487 20.35 28.87 -21.06
CA LYS A 487 21.40 29.40 -21.96
C LYS A 487 20.64 30.05 -23.11
N LEU A 488 20.63 31.39 -23.11
CA LEU A 488 20.30 32.22 -24.27
C LEU A 488 21.29 31.93 -25.38
#